data_ace44077dddec35543b042b54aa4104f
#
_entry.id   ace44077dddec35543b042b54aa4104f
#
_cell.length_a   1.000
_cell.length_b   1.000
_cell.length_c   1.000
_cell.angle_alpha   90.00
_cell.angle_beta   90.00
_cell.angle_gamma   90.00
#
_symmetry.space_group_name_H-M   'P 1'
#
loop_
_entity.id
_entity.type
_entity.pdbx_description
1 polymer ?
#
loop_
_entity_poly.entity_id
_entity_poly.type
_entity_poly.pdbx_seq_one_letter_code
_entity_poly.pdbx_strand_id
1 'polypeptide(L)'
;MTVPSPRKWGTLVIACLAMLLLAIDLTVLHQAAPKLVEEMRPSAPQFLWIVDVYGFALAGLLVTMGNVGDRIGRKRLLLIGMTAFGAASALTAYAPTPEWLIAARALLGVAGATIMPSTLSMIRNVFTDPRKRTTAVGVWSSVSALGFALGPVVGGALLNSFWWGSVFLVNVPVAVLIVVVGSVVLPESRNPRPGRLDLVSVPLSVVGVVAVVYALKTAAHDGVAGAGVWVAAAAGLVSLVLFTRRQARLAEPLIDVRLFGHRAFSGAIGANVVCIFSMLAASLAFAQYFQLVLGWSPLMSGLAGLPGGLGAAAGGALAAPLVTALGRARVVALGLGLSAAGFVMYGQVDMATGYGYMVAAMIVASIGTGFTFAVTNDTILASVPRERAGAASAIAETAQEMGGALGIAVLGSVLNGAYRNNLRLPAEVPADAADQIRESLGGALETAAALPARLAETVTETARQTFVDSMQMTVMTGAVLLALLAVAALAALRGVPKVIAEVDLDDEGSPQKGSVAAR
;
A
#
# COMPACT_ATOMS: atom_id res chain seq x y z
N MET A 1 6.70 -25.24 -21.28
CA MET A 1 7.36 -26.20 -20.36
C MET A 1 6.69 -26.12 -18.99
N THR A 2 6.16 -27.23 -18.46
CA THR A 2 5.56 -27.26 -17.12
C THR A 2 6.64 -27.18 -16.06
N VAL A 3 6.61 -26.15 -15.21
CA VAL A 3 7.56 -26.00 -14.09
C VAL A 3 7.33 -27.14 -13.08
N PRO A 4 8.38 -27.86 -12.62
CA PRO A 4 8.24 -28.91 -11.62
C PRO A 4 7.61 -28.39 -10.32
N SER A 5 6.80 -29.23 -9.64
CA SER A 5 6.04 -28.84 -8.44
C SER A 5 6.90 -28.20 -7.33
N PRO A 6 8.10 -28.72 -6.98
CA PRO A 6 8.95 -28.09 -5.96
C PRO A 6 9.42 -26.67 -6.33
N ARG A 7 9.72 -26.43 -7.62
CA ARG A 7 10.11 -25.08 -8.08
C ARG A 7 8.97 -24.08 -8.04
N LYS A 8 7.71 -24.53 -8.21
CA LYS A 8 6.53 -23.64 -8.10
C LYS A 8 6.41 -23.04 -6.69
N TRP A 9 6.48 -23.90 -5.69
CA TRP A 9 6.41 -23.45 -4.29
C TRP A 9 7.66 -22.67 -3.88
N GLY A 10 8.83 -23.05 -4.34
CA GLY A 10 10.06 -22.29 -4.14
C GLY A 10 9.97 -20.87 -4.74
N THR A 11 9.36 -20.72 -5.92
CA THR A 11 9.10 -19.40 -6.51
C THR A 11 8.15 -18.58 -5.63
N LEU A 12 7.09 -19.19 -5.11
CA LEU A 12 6.16 -18.49 -4.21
C LEU A 12 6.86 -18.03 -2.92
N VAL A 13 7.66 -18.89 -2.31
CA VAL A 13 8.41 -18.53 -1.08
C VAL A 13 9.34 -17.35 -1.34
N ILE A 14 10.10 -17.35 -2.44
CA ILE A 14 10.99 -16.23 -2.77
C ILE A 14 10.19 -14.95 -3.06
N ALA A 15 9.09 -15.05 -3.80
CA ALA A 15 8.22 -13.92 -4.07
C ALA A 15 7.62 -13.34 -2.78
N CYS A 16 7.21 -14.19 -1.84
CA CYS A 16 6.72 -13.80 -0.53
C CYS A 16 7.81 -13.16 0.33
N LEU A 17 9.04 -13.70 0.35
CA LEU A 17 10.16 -13.11 1.08
C LEU A 17 10.53 -11.73 0.54
N ALA A 18 10.57 -11.58 -0.79
CA ALA A 18 10.85 -10.29 -1.41
C ALA A 18 9.78 -9.24 -1.08
N MET A 19 8.51 -9.65 -1.08
CA MET A 19 7.40 -8.76 -0.73
C MET A 19 7.36 -8.43 0.76
N LEU A 20 7.65 -9.42 1.61
CA LEU A 20 7.76 -9.22 3.06
C LEU A 20 8.84 -8.19 3.38
N LEU A 21 10.02 -8.32 2.75
CA LEU A 21 11.13 -7.39 2.91
C LEU A 21 10.73 -5.96 2.54
N LEU A 22 10.09 -5.80 1.37
CA LEU A 22 9.63 -4.51 0.88
C LEU A 22 8.58 -3.89 1.82
N ALA A 23 7.64 -4.67 2.32
CA ALA A 23 6.59 -4.21 3.23
C ALA A 23 7.13 -3.80 4.61
N ILE A 24 8.14 -4.52 5.13
CA ILE A 24 8.85 -4.14 6.36
C ILE A 24 9.59 -2.82 6.14
N ASP A 25 10.32 -2.67 5.03
CA ASP A 25 11.10 -1.47 4.72
C ASP A 25 10.22 -0.21 4.62
N LEU A 26 9.01 -0.33 4.07
CA LEU A 26 8.04 0.77 4.00
C LEU A 26 7.64 1.32 5.37
N THR A 27 7.63 0.50 6.40
CA THR A 27 7.09 0.86 7.72
C THR A 27 8.15 1.04 8.80
N VAL A 28 9.32 0.43 8.64
CA VAL A 28 10.38 0.43 9.67
C VAL A 28 10.98 1.82 9.91
N LEU A 29 11.04 2.68 8.88
CA LEU A 29 11.56 4.03 9.00
C LEU A 29 10.79 4.89 10.02
N HIS A 30 9.47 4.71 10.11
CA HIS A 30 8.65 5.45 11.08
C HIS A 30 9.08 5.20 12.52
N GLN A 31 9.61 4.00 12.82
CA GLN A 31 10.15 3.67 14.13
C GLN A 31 11.54 4.29 14.37
N ALA A 32 12.34 4.40 13.30
CA ALA A 32 13.68 4.98 13.37
C ALA A 32 13.67 6.52 13.40
N ALA A 33 12.56 7.16 13.01
CA ALA A 33 12.44 8.60 12.85
C ALA A 33 12.93 9.42 14.07
N PRO A 34 12.54 9.11 15.34
CA PRO A 34 13.01 9.89 16.49
C PRO A 34 14.53 9.87 16.65
N LYS A 35 15.15 8.67 16.59
CA LYS A 35 16.62 8.52 16.69
C LYS A 35 17.35 9.18 15.53
N LEU A 36 16.78 9.06 14.33
CA LEU A 36 17.34 9.69 13.13
C LEU A 36 17.33 11.22 13.25
N VAL A 37 16.24 11.80 13.76
CA VAL A 37 16.13 13.26 13.97
C VAL A 37 17.12 13.71 15.05
N GLU A 38 17.29 12.95 16.14
CA GLU A 38 18.23 13.24 17.22
C GLU A 38 19.68 13.23 16.73
N GLU A 39 20.09 12.21 15.94
CA GLU A 39 21.47 12.02 15.50
C GLU A 39 21.85 12.89 14.29
N MET A 40 20.98 12.96 13.26
CA MET A 40 21.28 13.67 12.00
C MET A 40 20.78 15.11 11.97
N ARG A 41 19.81 15.48 12.82
CA ARG A 41 19.20 16.83 12.92
C ARG A 41 18.80 17.39 11.54
N PRO A 42 18.04 16.66 10.72
CA PRO A 42 17.59 17.15 9.44
C PRO A 42 16.67 18.36 9.63
N SER A 43 16.68 19.29 8.68
CA SER A 43 15.65 20.34 8.60
C SER A 43 14.28 19.70 8.33
N ALA A 44 13.19 20.40 8.66
CA ALA A 44 11.84 19.88 8.42
C ALA A 44 11.60 19.47 6.94
N PRO A 45 11.99 20.26 5.92
CA PRO A 45 11.91 19.81 4.53
C PRO A 45 12.74 18.56 4.22
N GLN A 46 13.98 18.47 4.76
CA GLN A 46 14.82 17.28 4.55
C GLN A 46 14.18 16.04 5.17
N PHE A 47 13.60 16.14 6.36
CA PHE A 47 12.93 15.02 6.99
C PHE A 47 11.74 14.52 6.17
N LEU A 48 10.91 15.42 5.64
CA LEU A 48 9.81 15.06 4.73
C LEU A 48 10.32 14.33 3.48
N TRP A 49 11.42 14.82 2.87
CA TRP A 49 12.03 14.14 1.74
C TRP A 49 12.60 12.77 2.09
N ILE A 50 13.23 12.60 3.25
CA ILE A 50 13.73 11.30 3.74
C ILE A 50 12.60 10.28 3.82
N VAL A 51 11.43 10.70 4.33
CA VAL A 51 10.26 9.81 4.46
C VAL A 51 9.65 9.49 3.09
N ASP A 52 9.47 10.49 2.24
CA ASP A 52 8.59 10.39 1.07
C ASP A 52 9.26 9.99 -0.23
N VAL A 53 10.56 10.32 -0.44
CA VAL A 53 11.25 10.11 -1.73
C VAL A 53 11.27 8.64 -2.16
N TYR A 54 11.36 7.73 -1.21
CA TYR A 54 11.27 6.29 -1.46
C TYR A 54 9.92 5.92 -2.10
N GLY A 55 8.81 6.35 -1.51
CA GLY A 55 7.47 6.11 -2.03
C GLY A 55 7.24 6.77 -3.39
N PHE A 56 7.75 7.99 -3.60
CA PHE A 56 7.68 8.69 -4.89
C PHE A 56 8.44 7.95 -5.99
N ALA A 57 9.67 7.52 -5.72
CA ALA A 57 10.47 6.75 -6.68
C ALA A 57 9.84 5.40 -6.98
N LEU A 58 9.33 4.71 -5.95
CA LEU A 58 8.63 3.44 -6.07
C LEU A 58 7.39 3.59 -6.95
N ALA A 59 6.44 4.43 -6.56
CA ALA A 59 5.17 4.62 -7.27
C ALA A 59 5.37 5.10 -8.72
N GLY A 60 6.29 6.05 -8.94
CA GLY A 60 6.57 6.60 -10.26
C GLY A 60 7.16 5.59 -11.24
N LEU A 61 7.93 4.62 -10.75
CA LEU A 61 8.66 3.67 -11.60
C LEU A 61 7.98 2.31 -11.73
N LEU A 62 6.94 1.98 -10.93
CA LEU A 62 6.26 0.69 -10.96
C LEU A 62 5.85 0.26 -12.37
N VAL A 63 5.18 1.14 -13.11
CA VAL A 63 4.70 0.85 -14.48
C VAL A 63 5.86 0.61 -15.43
N THR A 64 6.89 1.42 -15.33
CA THR A 64 8.10 1.27 -16.16
C THR A 64 8.80 -0.04 -15.85
N MET A 65 9.00 -0.39 -14.59
CA MET A 65 9.68 -1.61 -14.16
C MET A 65 8.87 -2.87 -14.50
N GLY A 66 7.53 -2.81 -14.46
CA GLY A 66 6.68 -3.88 -14.95
C GLY A 66 6.94 -4.19 -16.43
N ASN A 67 7.01 -3.16 -17.26
CA ASN A 67 7.31 -3.30 -18.70
C ASN A 67 8.78 -3.73 -18.96
N VAL A 68 9.73 -3.23 -18.18
CA VAL A 68 11.13 -3.66 -18.24
C VAL A 68 11.24 -5.14 -17.91
N GLY A 69 10.53 -5.62 -16.87
CA GLY A 69 10.50 -7.03 -16.49
C GLY A 69 9.95 -7.94 -17.57
N ASP A 70 8.89 -7.51 -18.25
CA ASP A 70 8.32 -8.25 -19.37
C ASP A 70 9.30 -8.38 -20.56
N ARG A 71 10.27 -7.46 -20.70
CA ARG A 71 11.28 -7.44 -21.79
C ARG A 71 12.56 -8.19 -21.45
N ILE A 72 13.24 -7.80 -20.36
CA ILE A 72 14.56 -8.38 -20.01
C ILE A 72 14.45 -9.71 -19.28
N GLY A 73 13.25 -10.03 -18.76
CA GLY A 73 12.96 -11.21 -17.98
C GLY A 73 12.70 -10.86 -16.51
N ARG A 74 11.66 -11.46 -15.96
CA ARG A 74 11.16 -11.15 -14.60
C ARG A 74 12.11 -11.64 -13.51
N LYS A 75 12.73 -12.82 -13.71
CA LYS A 75 13.78 -13.31 -12.83
C LYS A 75 14.99 -12.36 -12.83
N ARG A 76 15.46 -11.98 -14.01
CA ARG A 76 16.62 -11.06 -14.12
C ARG A 76 16.33 -9.74 -13.44
N LEU A 77 15.16 -9.14 -13.71
CA LEU A 77 14.79 -7.88 -13.10
C LEU A 77 14.70 -7.99 -11.58
N LEU A 78 14.07 -9.05 -11.04
CA LEU A 78 13.99 -9.26 -9.59
C LEU A 78 15.38 -9.40 -8.96
N LEU A 79 16.28 -10.19 -9.55
CA LEU A 79 17.61 -10.40 -8.99
C LEU A 79 18.48 -9.12 -9.04
N ILE A 80 18.40 -8.36 -10.14
CA ILE A 80 19.06 -7.04 -10.25
C ILE A 80 18.47 -6.08 -9.21
N GLY A 81 17.13 -6.01 -9.10
CA GLY A 81 16.44 -5.17 -8.15
C GLY A 81 16.78 -5.51 -6.71
N MET A 82 16.80 -6.80 -6.35
CA MET A 82 17.16 -7.25 -5.00
C MET A 82 18.62 -6.95 -4.66
N THR A 83 19.54 -7.08 -5.63
CA THR A 83 20.95 -6.69 -5.44
C THR A 83 21.06 -5.18 -5.22
N ALA A 84 20.39 -4.38 -6.04
CA ALA A 84 20.35 -2.93 -5.90
C ALA A 84 19.68 -2.50 -4.59
N PHE A 85 18.59 -3.19 -4.17
CA PHE A 85 17.88 -2.93 -2.93
C PHE A 85 18.77 -3.20 -1.70
N GLY A 86 19.49 -4.32 -1.67
CA GLY A 86 20.45 -4.63 -0.61
C GLY A 86 21.59 -3.61 -0.54
N ALA A 87 22.15 -3.22 -1.69
CA ALA A 87 23.20 -2.20 -1.77
C ALA A 87 22.70 -0.82 -1.31
N ALA A 88 21.52 -0.40 -1.80
CA ALA A 88 20.91 0.87 -1.40
C ALA A 88 20.52 0.87 0.10
N SER A 89 20.09 -0.27 0.65
CA SER A 89 19.84 -0.42 2.09
C SER A 89 21.12 -0.22 2.92
N ALA A 90 22.25 -0.79 2.48
CA ALA A 90 23.52 -0.56 3.14
C ALA A 90 23.96 0.91 3.05
N LEU A 91 23.81 1.55 1.88
CA LEU A 91 24.10 2.98 1.70
C LEU A 91 23.20 3.85 2.60
N THR A 92 21.94 3.48 2.75
CA THR A 92 20.98 4.15 3.64
C THR A 92 21.39 4.03 5.10
N ALA A 93 21.79 2.83 5.53
CA ALA A 93 22.18 2.56 6.92
C ALA A 93 23.39 3.37 7.38
N TYR A 94 24.32 3.66 6.48
CA TYR A 94 25.56 4.40 6.75
C TYR A 94 25.58 5.80 6.15
N ALA A 95 24.41 6.39 5.88
CA ALA A 95 24.31 7.74 5.33
C ALA A 95 24.94 8.77 6.29
N PRO A 96 25.93 9.57 5.83
CA PRO A 96 26.61 10.53 6.68
C PRO A 96 25.87 11.88 6.81
N THR A 97 24.99 12.20 5.87
CA THR A 97 24.21 13.46 5.85
C THR A 97 22.77 13.23 5.41
N PRO A 98 21.85 14.16 5.77
CA PRO A 98 20.45 14.07 5.30
C PRO A 98 20.31 13.99 3.78
N GLU A 99 21.12 14.73 3.02
CA GLU A 99 21.06 14.72 1.54
C GLU A 99 21.49 13.36 0.98
N TRP A 100 22.54 12.75 1.55
CA TRP A 100 22.95 11.41 1.20
C TRP A 100 21.85 10.39 1.50
N LEU A 101 21.20 10.52 2.65
CA LEU A 101 20.09 9.68 3.05
C LEU A 101 18.91 9.79 2.07
N ILE A 102 18.55 11.00 1.66
CA ILE A 102 17.52 11.25 0.64
C ILE A 102 17.89 10.54 -0.68
N ALA A 103 19.12 10.71 -1.15
CA ALA A 103 19.59 10.07 -2.38
C ALA A 103 19.57 8.54 -2.28
N ALA A 104 20.04 7.96 -1.17
CA ALA A 104 20.02 6.52 -0.92
C ALA A 104 18.60 5.97 -0.83
N ARG A 105 17.68 6.69 -0.20
CA ARG A 105 16.25 6.37 -0.15
C ARG A 105 15.59 6.42 -1.53
N ALA A 106 15.96 7.38 -2.38
CA ALA A 106 15.50 7.41 -3.76
C ALA A 106 15.96 6.16 -4.54
N LEU A 107 17.24 5.77 -4.41
CA LEU A 107 17.77 4.54 -5.02
C LEU A 107 17.06 3.29 -4.49
N LEU A 108 16.76 3.26 -3.20
CA LEU A 108 16.01 2.18 -2.58
C LEU A 108 14.61 2.06 -3.19
N GLY A 109 13.92 3.19 -3.43
CA GLY A 109 12.62 3.24 -4.10
C GLY A 109 12.69 2.76 -5.56
N VAL A 110 13.72 3.15 -6.30
CA VAL A 110 13.97 2.65 -7.67
C VAL A 110 14.15 1.12 -7.68
N ALA A 111 14.95 0.59 -6.76
CA ALA A 111 15.15 -0.86 -6.62
C ALA A 111 13.86 -1.57 -6.20
N GLY A 112 13.13 -1.02 -5.22
CA GLY A 112 11.83 -1.53 -4.76
C GLY A 112 10.80 -1.65 -5.85
N ALA A 113 10.75 -0.69 -6.78
CA ALA A 113 9.83 -0.68 -7.92
C ALA A 113 9.98 -1.91 -8.84
N THR A 114 11.10 -2.61 -8.79
CA THR A 114 11.32 -3.85 -9.57
C THR A 114 10.68 -5.08 -8.93
N ILE A 115 10.45 -5.06 -7.62
CA ILE A 115 10.11 -6.24 -6.81
C ILE A 115 8.64 -6.62 -7.00
N MET A 116 7.72 -5.67 -6.76
CA MET A 116 6.28 -5.94 -6.80
C MET A 116 5.81 -6.51 -8.15
N PRO A 117 6.08 -5.85 -9.30
CA PRO A 117 5.62 -6.35 -10.59
C PRO A 117 6.25 -7.69 -10.97
N SER A 118 7.53 -7.89 -10.60
CA SER A 118 8.25 -9.12 -10.90
C SER A 118 7.70 -10.31 -10.13
N THR A 119 7.45 -10.16 -8.83
CA THR A 119 6.97 -11.25 -7.96
C THR A 119 5.57 -11.70 -8.34
N LEU A 120 4.64 -10.77 -8.50
CA LEU A 120 3.24 -11.08 -8.81
C LEU A 120 3.10 -11.68 -10.22
N SER A 121 3.83 -11.16 -11.20
CA SER A 121 3.82 -11.72 -12.55
C SER A 121 4.49 -13.10 -12.64
N MET A 122 5.54 -13.37 -11.84
CA MET A 122 6.12 -14.72 -11.74
C MET A 122 5.15 -15.73 -11.15
N ILE A 123 4.41 -15.37 -10.10
CA ILE A 123 3.36 -16.22 -9.52
C ILE A 123 2.36 -16.61 -10.61
N ARG A 124 1.90 -15.64 -11.41
CA ARG A 124 0.97 -15.92 -12.51
C ARG A 124 1.54 -16.91 -13.53
N ASN A 125 2.80 -16.76 -13.92
CA ASN A 125 3.41 -17.62 -14.94
C ASN A 125 3.67 -19.04 -14.45
N VAL A 126 3.96 -19.21 -13.15
CA VAL A 126 4.28 -20.51 -12.55
C VAL A 126 3.02 -21.28 -12.18
N PHE A 127 1.99 -20.59 -11.68
CA PHE A 127 0.72 -21.19 -11.30
C PHE A 127 -0.31 -21.08 -12.43
N THR A 128 -0.27 -22.04 -13.35
CA THR A 128 -1.16 -22.10 -14.52
C THR A 128 -2.59 -22.52 -14.19
N ASP A 129 -2.77 -23.34 -13.15
CA ASP A 129 -4.08 -23.72 -12.63
C ASP A 129 -4.73 -22.51 -11.94
N PRO A 130 -5.94 -22.07 -12.38
CA PRO A 130 -6.59 -20.88 -11.83
C PRO A 130 -6.84 -20.95 -10.33
N ARG A 131 -7.21 -22.13 -9.79
CA ARG A 131 -7.44 -22.29 -8.35
C ARG A 131 -6.15 -22.15 -7.54
N LYS A 132 -5.08 -22.81 -7.99
CA LYS A 132 -3.76 -22.73 -7.35
C LYS A 132 -3.18 -21.32 -7.47
N ARG A 133 -3.44 -20.63 -8.59
CA ARG A 133 -3.04 -19.22 -8.79
C ARG A 133 -3.74 -18.32 -7.78
N THR A 134 -5.07 -18.39 -7.65
CA THR A 134 -5.80 -17.58 -6.65
C THR A 134 -5.28 -17.83 -5.23
N THR A 135 -4.97 -19.09 -4.88
CA THR A 135 -4.35 -19.42 -3.59
C THR A 135 -2.97 -18.80 -3.45
N ALA A 136 -2.11 -18.90 -4.46
CA ALA A 136 -0.75 -18.35 -4.43
C ALA A 136 -0.74 -16.83 -4.32
N VAL A 137 -1.62 -16.14 -5.06
CA VAL A 137 -1.82 -14.69 -4.96
C VAL A 137 -2.36 -14.31 -3.58
N GLY A 138 -3.30 -15.09 -3.04
CA GLY A 138 -3.82 -14.91 -1.68
C GLY A 138 -2.72 -15.02 -0.62
N VAL A 139 -1.85 -16.02 -0.70
CA VAL A 139 -0.69 -16.17 0.20
C VAL A 139 0.27 -15.01 0.06
N TRP A 140 0.60 -14.60 -1.17
CA TRP A 140 1.47 -13.45 -1.43
C TRP A 140 0.89 -12.16 -0.85
N SER A 141 -0.39 -11.88 -1.07
CA SER A 141 -1.08 -10.70 -0.49
C SER A 141 -1.11 -10.75 1.04
N SER A 142 -1.30 -11.94 1.61
CA SER A 142 -1.31 -12.16 3.06
C SER A 142 0.05 -11.87 3.70
N VAL A 143 1.13 -12.33 3.05
CA VAL A 143 2.50 -12.07 3.51
C VAL A 143 2.86 -10.60 3.40
N SER A 144 2.39 -9.91 2.36
CA SER A 144 2.52 -8.46 2.23
C SER A 144 1.87 -7.74 3.42
N ALA A 145 0.61 -8.07 3.73
CA ALA A 145 -0.11 -7.47 4.85
C ALA A 145 0.58 -7.75 6.20
N LEU A 146 1.10 -8.97 6.40
CA LEU A 146 1.87 -9.33 7.58
C LEU A 146 3.17 -8.52 7.67
N GLY A 147 3.83 -8.24 6.54
CA GLY A 147 5.04 -7.43 6.47
C GLY A 147 4.83 -6.01 7.01
N PHE A 148 3.72 -5.36 6.67
CA PHE A 148 3.37 -4.06 7.22
C PHE A 148 3.22 -4.08 8.75
N ALA A 149 2.65 -5.16 9.30
CA ALA A 149 2.50 -5.32 10.75
C ALA A 149 3.82 -5.66 11.45
N LEU A 150 4.73 -6.40 10.78
CA LEU A 150 6.03 -6.78 11.33
C LEU A 150 7.04 -5.64 11.32
N GLY A 151 6.92 -4.65 10.43
CA GLY A 151 7.88 -3.55 10.35
C GLY A 151 8.10 -2.82 11.67
N PRO A 152 7.07 -2.33 12.38
CA PRO A 152 7.22 -1.73 13.70
C PRO A 152 7.85 -2.65 14.74
N VAL A 153 7.56 -3.95 14.70
CA VAL A 153 8.12 -4.94 15.63
C VAL A 153 9.61 -5.13 15.38
N VAL A 154 9.99 -5.35 14.11
CA VAL A 154 11.40 -5.50 13.71
C VAL A 154 12.18 -4.21 14.00
N GLY A 155 11.61 -3.05 13.62
CA GLY A 155 12.21 -1.74 13.89
C GLY A 155 12.40 -1.49 15.38
N GLY A 156 11.37 -1.70 16.19
CA GLY A 156 11.43 -1.54 17.63
C GLY A 156 12.48 -2.45 18.28
N ALA A 157 12.54 -3.72 17.90
CA ALA A 157 13.51 -4.68 18.40
C ALA A 157 14.96 -4.28 18.08
N LEU A 158 15.22 -3.84 16.85
CA LEU A 158 16.55 -3.39 16.42
C LEU A 158 16.96 -2.09 17.11
N LEU A 159 16.06 -1.13 17.23
CA LEU A 159 16.34 0.17 17.82
C LEU A 159 16.57 0.13 19.33
N ASN A 160 16.11 -0.92 20.01
CA ASN A 160 16.42 -1.11 21.42
C ASN A 160 17.91 -1.39 21.68
N SER A 161 18.62 -1.99 20.72
CA SER A 161 19.99 -2.46 20.91
C SER A 161 21.01 -1.88 19.93
N PHE A 162 20.56 -1.28 18.84
CA PHE A 162 21.39 -0.79 17.75
C PHE A 162 21.04 0.65 17.36
N TRP A 163 21.85 1.27 16.48
CA TRP A 163 21.61 2.62 15.93
C TRP A 163 20.48 2.62 14.89
N TRP A 164 20.03 3.81 14.48
CA TRP A 164 18.91 3.98 13.56
C TRP A 164 19.12 3.27 12.21
N GLY A 165 20.33 3.23 11.68
CA GLY A 165 20.62 2.59 10.38
C GLY A 165 20.47 1.06 10.38
N SER A 166 20.48 0.42 11.57
CA SER A 166 20.34 -1.03 11.69
C SER A 166 19.04 -1.55 11.08
N VAL A 167 17.98 -0.73 11.08
CA VAL A 167 16.67 -1.11 10.49
C VAL A 167 16.72 -1.33 8.99
N PHE A 168 17.70 -0.71 8.30
CA PHE A 168 17.93 -0.92 6.88
C PHE A 168 18.89 -2.08 6.62
N LEU A 169 19.84 -2.32 7.53
CA LEU A 169 20.79 -3.42 7.38
C LEU A 169 20.16 -4.80 7.41
N VAL A 170 19.00 -4.97 8.07
CA VAL A 170 18.25 -6.23 8.06
C VAL A 170 17.84 -6.66 6.65
N ASN A 171 17.70 -5.70 5.74
CA ASN A 171 17.38 -5.97 4.34
C ASN A 171 18.51 -6.70 3.61
N VAL A 172 19.77 -6.44 3.98
CA VAL A 172 20.95 -6.95 3.25
C VAL A 172 21.04 -8.48 3.26
N PRO A 173 21.02 -9.18 4.42
CA PRO A 173 21.10 -10.62 4.45
C PRO A 173 19.91 -11.29 3.75
N VAL A 174 18.71 -10.71 3.86
CA VAL A 174 17.52 -11.23 3.18
C VAL A 174 17.63 -11.04 1.66
N ALA A 175 18.11 -9.88 1.20
CA ALA A 175 18.35 -9.63 -0.22
C ALA A 175 19.39 -10.60 -0.79
N VAL A 176 20.51 -10.84 -0.09
CA VAL A 176 21.52 -11.83 -0.48
C VAL A 176 20.92 -13.23 -0.56
N LEU A 177 20.13 -13.65 0.42
CA LEU A 177 19.43 -14.93 0.41
C LEU A 177 18.54 -15.07 -0.82
N ILE A 178 17.73 -14.04 -1.12
CA ILE A 178 16.84 -14.03 -2.29
C ILE A 178 17.64 -14.11 -3.59
N VAL A 179 18.74 -13.38 -3.70
CA VAL A 179 19.60 -13.40 -4.91
C VAL A 179 20.24 -14.78 -5.09
N VAL A 180 20.83 -15.34 -4.05
CA VAL A 180 21.52 -16.65 -4.12
C VAL A 180 20.52 -17.77 -4.42
N VAL A 181 19.49 -17.92 -3.60
CA VAL A 181 18.51 -18.99 -3.77
C VAL A 181 17.65 -18.76 -5.03
N GLY A 182 17.26 -17.51 -5.28
CA GLY A 182 16.47 -17.12 -6.46
C GLY A 182 17.18 -17.36 -7.77
N SER A 183 18.52 -17.22 -7.81
CA SER A 183 19.32 -17.51 -9.02
C SER A 183 19.15 -18.97 -9.49
N VAL A 184 18.93 -19.91 -8.56
CA VAL A 184 18.79 -21.34 -8.83
C VAL A 184 17.31 -21.74 -8.99
N VAL A 185 16.46 -21.26 -8.12
CA VAL A 185 15.06 -21.73 -7.99
C VAL A 185 14.13 -21.06 -9.00
N LEU A 186 14.30 -19.75 -9.25
CA LEU A 186 13.37 -18.99 -10.06
C LEU A 186 13.46 -19.38 -11.55
N PRO A 187 12.33 -19.66 -12.21
CA PRO A 187 12.30 -19.83 -13.66
C PRO A 187 12.37 -18.47 -14.36
N GLU A 188 13.09 -18.39 -15.47
CA GLU A 188 13.05 -17.19 -16.31
C GLU A 188 11.73 -17.13 -17.08
N SER A 189 11.18 -15.93 -17.17
CA SER A 189 9.95 -15.67 -17.91
C SER A 189 10.02 -14.25 -18.48
N ARG A 190 9.84 -14.16 -19.79
CA ARG A 190 9.85 -12.89 -20.53
C ARG A 190 8.80 -12.91 -21.61
N ASN A 191 8.39 -11.76 -22.08
CA ASN A 191 7.56 -11.66 -23.27
C ASN A 191 8.41 -12.02 -24.52
N PRO A 192 8.00 -13.01 -25.34
CA PRO A 192 8.74 -13.37 -26.54
C PRO A 192 8.71 -12.26 -27.61
N ARG A 193 7.74 -11.37 -27.57
CA ARG A 193 7.59 -10.24 -28.49
C ARG A 193 7.48 -8.92 -27.72
N PRO A 194 8.58 -8.49 -27.06
CA PRO A 194 8.54 -7.25 -26.33
C PRO A 194 8.48 -6.07 -27.30
N GLY A 195 7.44 -5.28 -27.27
CA GLY A 195 7.33 -4.06 -28.04
C GLY A 195 8.45 -3.03 -27.75
N ARG A 196 8.54 -1.91 -28.45
CA ARG A 196 9.55 -0.86 -28.17
C ARG A 196 9.19 -0.08 -26.91
N LEU A 197 10.18 0.19 -26.04
CA LEU A 197 9.96 1.06 -24.89
C LEU A 197 9.77 2.49 -25.36
N ASP A 198 8.62 3.07 -25.07
CA ASP A 198 8.38 4.46 -25.41
C ASP A 198 9.03 5.38 -24.36
N LEU A 199 10.20 5.90 -24.70
CA LEU A 199 10.99 6.76 -23.82
C LEU A 199 10.27 8.08 -23.46
N VAL A 200 9.26 8.50 -24.20
CA VAL A 200 8.45 9.68 -23.88
C VAL A 200 7.36 9.36 -22.86
N SER A 201 6.79 8.16 -22.92
CA SER A 201 5.77 7.74 -21.98
C SER A 201 6.33 7.51 -20.57
N VAL A 202 7.60 7.11 -20.44
CA VAL A 202 8.23 6.90 -19.14
C VAL A 202 8.24 8.18 -18.29
N PRO A 203 8.83 9.31 -18.72
CA PRO A 203 8.80 10.53 -17.90
C PRO A 203 7.37 11.07 -17.70
N LEU A 204 6.46 10.91 -18.66
CA LEU A 204 5.07 11.31 -18.46
C LEU A 204 4.37 10.52 -17.35
N SER A 205 4.59 9.21 -17.27
CA SER A 205 4.03 8.40 -16.17
C SER A 205 4.68 8.73 -14.84
N VAL A 206 6.01 8.85 -14.79
CA VAL A 206 6.76 9.16 -13.57
C VAL A 206 6.36 10.53 -13.02
N VAL A 207 6.43 11.58 -13.84
CA VAL A 207 6.05 12.94 -13.42
C VAL A 207 4.57 12.98 -13.05
N GLY A 208 3.71 12.31 -13.81
CA GLY A 208 2.28 12.26 -13.55
C GLY A 208 1.96 11.66 -12.18
N VAL A 209 2.50 10.47 -11.87
CA VAL A 209 2.26 9.78 -10.60
C VAL A 209 2.92 10.53 -9.44
N VAL A 210 4.20 10.89 -9.57
CA VAL A 210 4.96 11.56 -8.50
C VAL A 210 4.33 12.91 -8.15
N ALA A 211 3.97 13.73 -9.14
CA ALA A 211 3.38 15.04 -8.89
C ALA A 211 1.98 14.94 -8.25
N VAL A 212 1.15 13.97 -8.65
CA VAL A 212 -0.14 13.73 -7.99
C VAL A 212 0.05 13.27 -6.55
N VAL A 213 0.92 12.28 -6.29
CA VAL A 213 1.17 11.77 -4.93
C VAL A 213 1.78 12.86 -4.06
N TYR A 214 2.71 13.66 -4.60
CA TYR A 214 3.27 14.82 -3.90
C TYR A 214 2.18 15.84 -3.55
N ALA A 215 1.33 16.21 -4.51
CA ALA A 215 0.24 17.16 -4.27
C ALA A 215 -0.73 16.65 -3.18
N LEU A 216 -1.09 15.35 -3.20
CA LEU A 216 -1.95 14.74 -2.19
C LEU A 216 -1.31 14.77 -0.80
N LYS A 217 -0.03 14.38 -0.68
CA LYS A 217 0.68 14.37 0.61
C LYS A 217 0.88 15.78 1.17
N THR A 218 1.28 16.73 0.32
CA THR A 218 1.44 18.14 0.73
C THR A 218 0.10 18.75 1.12
N ALA A 219 -0.97 18.47 0.38
CA ALA A 219 -2.31 18.92 0.75
C ALA A 219 -2.78 18.35 2.10
N ALA A 220 -2.41 17.11 2.41
CA ALA A 220 -2.74 16.47 3.68
C ALA A 220 -1.95 17.07 4.86
N HIS A 221 -0.70 17.46 4.65
CA HIS A 221 0.21 17.97 5.70
C HIS A 221 0.07 19.48 5.88
N ASP A 222 0.22 20.26 4.78
CA ASP A 222 0.29 21.72 4.79
C ASP A 222 -1.03 22.40 4.41
N GLY A 223 -2.05 21.59 4.07
CA GLY A 223 -3.32 22.09 3.56
C GLY A 223 -3.26 22.48 2.07
N VAL A 224 -4.40 22.99 1.58
CA VAL A 224 -4.58 23.33 0.14
C VAL A 224 -4.31 24.80 -0.19
N ALA A 225 -3.86 25.60 0.76
CA ALA A 225 -3.66 27.05 0.57
C ALA A 225 -2.40 27.38 -0.25
N GLY A 226 -1.41 26.50 -0.29
CA GLY A 226 -0.14 26.70 -0.99
C GLY A 226 -0.30 26.57 -2.51
N ALA A 227 0.20 27.56 -3.29
CA ALA A 227 0.20 27.48 -4.75
C ALA A 227 0.96 26.25 -5.28
N GLY A 228 1.97 25.76 -4.57
CA GLY A 228 2.77 24.57 -4.91
C GLY A 228 1.94 23.30 -5.04
N VAL A 229 0.93 23.13 -4.20
CA VAL A 229 0.00 21.97 -4.25
C VAL A 229 -0.76 21.96 -5.58
N TRP A 230 -1.31 23.11 -5.97
CA TRP A 230 -2.09 23.24 -7.20
C TRP A 230 -1.23 23.13 -8.46
N VAL A 231 0.00 23.67 -8.43
CA VAL A 231 0.96 23.51 -9.52
C VAL A 231 1.33 22.03 -9.70
N ALA A 232 1.65 21.34 -8.61
CA ALA A 232 1.95 19.90 -8.65
C ALA A 232 0.73 19.08 -9.12
N ALA A 233 -0.47 19.36 -8.60
CA ALA A 233 -1.69 18.68 -9.02
C ALA A 233 -1.97 18.91 -10.52
N ALA A 234 -1.84 20.14 -11.01
CA ALA A 234 -2.03 20.46 -12.42
C ALA A 234 -0.97 19.79 -13.31
N ALA A 235 0.31 19.85 -12.93
CA ALA A 235 1.40 19.19 -13.66
C ALA A 235 1.21 17.68 -13.71
N GLY A 236 0.82 17.07 -12.59
CA GLY A 236 0.54 15.65 -12.50
C GLY A 236 -0.65 15.23 -13.37
N LEU A 237 -1.77 15.96 -13.27
CA LEU A 237 -2.97 15.69 -14.07
C LEU A 237 -2.71 15.86 -15.57
N VAL A 238 -2.05 16.93 -15.98
CA VAL A 238 -1.68 17.17 -17.38
C VAL A 238 -0.78 16.04 -17.89
N SER A 239 0.24 15.65 -17.12
CA SER A 239 1.14 14.55 -17.48
C SER A 239 0.38 13.22 -17.63
N LEU A 240 -0.54 12.89 -16.72
CA LEU A 240 -1.36 11.66 -16.81
C LEU A 240 -2.33 11.71 -18.00
N VAL A 241 -2.92 12.87 -18.29
CA VAL A 241 -3.80 13.01 -19.47
C VAL A 241 -3.00 12.87 -20.76
N LEU A 242 -1.82 13.49 -20.86
CA LEU A 242 -0.93 13.35 -22.01
C LEU A 242 -0.45 11.90 -22.14
N PHE A 243 -0.07 11.26 -21.04
CA PHE A 243 0.29 9.85 -20.98
C PHE A 243 -0.85 8.98 -21.53
N THR A 244 -2.06 9.11 -20.98
CA THR A 244 -3.23 8.30 -21.37
C THR A 244 -3.59 8.50 -22.85
N ARG A 245 -3.59 9.76 -23.34
CA ARG A 245 -3.83 10.06 -24.76
C ARG A 245 -2.76 9.47 -25.67
N ARG A 246 -1.50 9.46 -25.22
CA ARG A 246 -0.40 8.86 -25.95
C ARG A 246 -0.53 7.34 -25.98
N GLN A 247 -0.82 6.69 -24.83
CA GLN A 247 -1.04 5.24 -24.76
C GLN A 247 -2.16 4.77 -25.69
N ALA A 248 -3.25 5.54 -25.81
CA ALA A 248 -4.37 5.22 -26.69
C ALA A 248 -4.01 5.25 -28.19
N ARG A 249 -2.89 5.91 -28.57
CA ARG A 249 -2.44 6.07 -29.97
C ARG A 249 -1.27 5.17 -30.35
N LEU A 250 -0.57 4.62 -29.37
CA LEU A 250 0.58 3.75 -29.63
C LEU A 250 0.11 2.35 -30.05
N ALA A 251 0.81 1.76 -31.03
CA ALA A 251 0.58 0.37 -31.42
C ALA A 251 0.98 -0.61 -30.32
N GLU A 252 2.03 -0.26 -29.57
CA GLU A 252 2.56 -1.06 -28.45
C GLU A 252 2.64 -0.16 -27.21
N PRO A 253 1.52 0.08 -26.51
CA PRO A 253 1.48 0.95 -25.35
C PRO A 253 2.15 0.29 -24.13
N LEU A 254 2.71 1.11 -23.21
CA LEU A 254 3.17 0.66 -21.89
C LEU A 254 2.00 0.13 -21.05
N ILE A 255 0.85 0.79 -21.17
CA ILE A 255 -0.42 0.41 -20.56
C ILE A 255 -1.47 0.39 -21.65
N ASP A 256 -2.12 -0.74 -21.82
CA ASP A 256 -3.31 -0.80 -22.69
C ASP A 256 -4.51 -0.15 -21.97
N VAL A 257 -4.79 1.10 -22.30
CA VAL A 257 -5.90 1.85 -21.69
C VAL A 257 -7.28 1.24 -21.98
N ARG A 258 -7.39 0.36 -22.98
CA ARG A 258 -8.63 -0.36 -23.29
C ARG A 258 -9.01 -1.34 -22.19
N LEU A 259 -8.05 -1.80 -21.39
CA LEU A 259 -8.30 -2.65 -20.21
C LEU A 259 -9.26 -2.00 -19.22
N PHE A 260 -9.21 -0.67 -19.10
CA PHE A 260 -10.12 0.07 -18.22
C PHE A 260 -11.57 0.09 -18.75
N GLY A 261 -11.81 -0.28 -20.00
CA GLY A 261 -13.14 -0.55 -20.55
C GLY A 261 -13.73 -1.88 -20.07
N HIS A 262 -12.91 -2.82 -19.59
CA HIS A 262 -13.37 -4.10 -19.08
C HIS A 262 -13.83 -3.99 -17.63
N ARG A 263 -15.10 -4.30 -17.37
CA ARG A 263 -15.70 -4.20 -16.02
C ARG A 263 -14.95 -5.01 -14.96
N ALA A 264 -14.44 -6.19 -15.30
CA ALA A 264 -13.68 -7.03 -14.40
C ALA A 264 -12.40 -6.34 -13.93
N PHE A 265 -11.63 -5.73 -14.85
CA PHE A 265 -10.38 -5.06 -14.57
C PHE A 265 -10.61 -3.78 -13.75
N SER A 266 -11.46 -2.87 -14.25
CA SER A 266 -11.74 -1.60 -13.57
C SER A 266 -12.44 -1.77 -12.23
N GLY A 267 -13.37 -2.74 -12.12
CA GLY A 267 -14.03 -3.04 -10.86
C GLY A 267 -13.08 -3.62 -9.82
N ALA A 268 -12.13 -4.47 -10.25
CA ALA A 268 -11.11 -5.02 -9.34
C ALA A 268 -10.13 -3.93 -8.87
N ILE A 269 -9.66 -3.05 -9.78
CA ILE A 269 -8.81 -1.91 -9.41
C ILE A 269 -9.55 -0.96 -8.47
N GLY A 270 -10.79 -0.58 -8.78
CA GLY A 270 -11.57 0.30 -7.92
C GLY A 270 -11.79 -0.26 -6.51
N ALA A 271 -12.10 -1.56 -6.40
CA ALA A 271 -12.23 -2.23 -5.11
C ALA A 271 -10.91 -2.25 -4.33
N ASN A 272 -9.80 -2.45 -5.02
CA ASN A 272 -8.47 -2.45 -4.43
C ASN A 272 -8.08 -1.06 -3.89
N VAL A 273 -8.28 -0.02 -4.71
CA VAL A 273 -8.00 1.38 -4.35
C VAL A 273 -8.77 1.83 -3.11
N VAL A 274 -10.09 1.58 -3.04
CA VAL A 274 -10.89 2.01 -1.89
C VAL A 274 -10.59 1.19 -0.64
N CYS A 275 -10.22 -0.08 -0.81
CA CYS A 275 -9.79 -0.91 0.30
C CYS A 275 -8.51 -0.35 0.94
N ILE A 276 -7.47 -0.04 0.15
CA ILE A 276 -6.22 0.53 0.65
C ILE A 276 -6.40 1.96 1.18
N PHE A 277 -7.23 2.78 0.51
CA PHE A 277 -7.63 4.11 0.93
C PHE A 277 -8.13 4.11 2.39
N SER A 278 -9.09 3.24 2.70
CA SER A 278 -9.67 3.14 4.04
C SER A 278 -8.69 2.55 5.05
N MET A 279 -7.94 1.51 4.65
CA MET A 279 -7.01 0.80 5.53
C MET A 279 -5.85 1.69 5.99
N LEU A 280 -5.21 2.45 5.10
CA LEU A 280 -4.06 3.29 5.46
C LEU A 280 -4.47 4.44 6.38
N ALA A 281 -5.60 5.07 6.12
CA ALA A 281 -6.11 6.13 6.98
C ALA A 281 -6.45 5.62 8.39
N ALA A 282 -7.10 4.45 8.50
CA ALA A 282 -7.38 3.83 9.79
C ALA A 282 -6.08 3.44 10.51
N SER A 283 -5.10 2.90 9.80
CA SER A 283 -3.80 2.53 10.39
C SER A 283 -3.11 3.73 11.04
N LEU A 284 -3.13 4.89 10.37
CA LEU A 284 -2.56 6.13 10.91
C LEU A 284 -3.31 6.59 12.17
N ALA A 285 -4.65 6.59 12.14
CA ALA A 285 -5.48 7.00 13.26
C ALA A 285 -5.26 6.08 14.49
N PHE A 286 -5.19 4.75 14.27
CA PHE A 286 -4.94 3.79 15.34
C PHE A 286 -3.51 3.85 15.89
N ALA A 287 -2.49 4.12 15.06
CA ALA A 287 -1.14 4.33 15.56
C ALA A 287 -1.09 5.51 16.54
N GLN A 288 -1.75 6.62 16.23
CA GLN A 288 -1.87 7.78 17.13
C GLN A 288 -2.70 7.44 18.38
N TYR A 289 -3.80 6.71 18.24
CA TYR A 289 -4.62 6.27 19.37
C TYR A 289 -3.80 5.43 20.37
N PHE A 290 -3.08 4.42 19.89
CA PHE A 290 -2.26 3.58 20.78
C PHE A 290 -1.14 4.35 21.48
N GLN A 291 -0.48 5.24 20.75
CA GLN A 291 0.69 5.94 21.29
C GLN A 291 0.32 7.18 22.10
N LEU A 292 -0.60 8.02 21.62
CA LEU A 292 -0.90 9.32 22.23
C LEU A 292 -2.09 9.26 23.20
N VAL A 293 -3.09 8.40 22.94
CA VAL A 293 -4.24 8.24 23.84
C VAL A 293 -3.94 7.23 24.94
N LEU A 294 -3.51 6.00 24.55
CA LEU A 294 -3.22 4.93 25.51
C LEU A 294 -1.80 5.00 26.10
N GLY A 295 -0.92 5.84 25.56
CA GLY A 295 0.44 6.01 26.05
C GLY A 295 1.36 4.80 25.82
N TRP A 296 1.01 3.92 24.85
CA TRP A 296 1.80 2.74 24.56
C TRP A 296 3.11 3.08 23.83
N SER A 297 4.15 2.31 24.11
CA SER A 297 5.39 2.44 23.36
C SER A 297 5.17 2.10 21.88
N PRO A 298 6.01 2.63 20.95
CA PRO A 298 5.95 2.28 19.54
C PRO A 298 5.97 0.78 19.27
N LEU A 299 6.79 0.02 20.03
CA LEU A 299 6.85 -1.44 19.94
C LEU A 299 5.52 -2.09 20.33
N MET A 300 4.91 -1.66 21.45
CA MET A 300 3.63 -2.19 21.90
C MET A 300 2.51 -1.85 20.91
N SER A 301 2.51 -0.64 20.36
CA SER A 301 1.60 -0.22 19.30
C SER A 301 1.75 -1.08 18.03
N GLY A 302 2.98 -1.41 17.64
CA GLY A 302 3.26 -2.31 16.52
C GLY A 302 2.75 -3.74 16.76
N LEU A 303 3.04 -4.29 17.95
CA LEU A 303 2.55 -5.62 18.36
C LEU A 303 1.01 -5.68 18.39
N ALA A 304 0.38 -4.58 18.80
CA ALA A 304 -1.07 -4.45 18.79
C ALA A 304 -1.70 -4.56 17.39
N GLY A 305 -0.95 -4.26 16.34
CA GLY A 305 -1.40 -4.42 14.94
C GLY A 305 -1.34 -5.86 14.40
N LEU A 306 -0.60 -6.78 15.05
CA LEU A 306 -0.40 -8.15 14.57
C LEU A 306 -1.69 -8.94 14.35
N PRO A 307 -2.72 -8.87 15.22
CA PRO A 307 -3.99 -9.57 14.97
C PRO A 307 -4.64 -9.18 13.64
N GLY A 308 -4.48 -7.91 13.22
CA GLY A 308 -4.93 -7.45 11.91
C GLY A 308 -4.18 -8.12 10.76
N GLY A 309 -2.83 -8.20 10.85
CA GLY A 309 -2.02 -8.91 9.87
C GLY A 309 -2.40 -10.38 9.73
N LEU A 310 -2.61 -11.07 10.87
CA LEU A 310 -3.07 -12.47 10.88
C LEU A 310 -4.47 -12.62 10.29
N GLY A 311 -5.39 -11.69 10.57
CA GLY A 311 -6.73 -11.65 9.98
C GLY A 311 -6.67 -11.52 8.45
N ALA A 312 -5.85 -10.61 7.93
CA ALA A 312 -5.66 -10.43 6.49
C ALA A 312 -5.04 -11.68 5.83
N ALA A 313 -4.07 -12.33 6.50
CA ALA A 313 -3.47 -13.58 6.06
C ALA A 313 -4.51 -14.70 5.97
N ALA A 314 -5.34 -14.85 7.00
CA ALA A 314 -6.43 -15.84 7.01
C ALA A 314 -7.44 -15.56 5.89
N GLY A 315 -7.83 -14.30 5.69
CA GLY A 315 -8.70 -13.87 4.59
C GLY A 315 -8.12 -14.23 3.24
N GLY A 316 -6.87 -13.88 2.98
CA GLY A 316 -6.18 -14.22 1.72
C GLY A 316 -6.14 -15.72 1.46
N ALA A 317 -5.82 -16.54 2.47
CA ALA A 317 -5.78 -18.00 2.35
C ALA A 317 -7.16 -18.61 2.05
N LEU A 318 -8.22 -18.06 2.65
CA LEU A 318 -9.59 -18.53 2.46
C LEU A 318 -10.26 -18.00 1.19
N ALA A 319 -9.66 -17.06 0.48
CA ALA A 319 -10.24 -16.43 -0.70
C ALA A 319 -10.54 -17.44 -1.82
N ALA A 320 -9.60 -18.35 -2.13
CA ALA A 320 -9.75 -19.31 -3.22
C ALA A 320 -10.94 -20.26 -3.06
N PRO A 321 -11.13 -20.96 -1.91
CA PRO A 321 -12.30 -21.81 -1.71
C PRO A 321 -13.60 -21.00 -1.74
N LEU A 322 -13.62 -19.78 -1.20
CA LEU A 322 -14.80 -18.93 -1.24
C LEU A 322 -15.16 -18.49 -2.66
N VAL A 323 -14.19 -18.18 -3.51
CA VAL A 323 -14.43 -17.85 -4.93
C VAL A 323 -15.06 -19.03 -5.65
N THR A 324 -14.62 -20.26 -5.40
CA THR A 324 -15.23 -21.45 -6.02
C THR A 324 -16.67 -21.65 -5.58
N ALA A 325 -16.99 -21.37 -4.33
CA ALA A 325 -18.34 -21.50 -3.78
C ALA A 325 -19.26 -20.35 -4.24
N LEU A 326 -18.87 -19.11 -3.96
CA LEU A 326 -19.73 -17.93 -4.07
C LEU A 326 -19.52 -17.12 -5.37
N GLY A 327 -18.36 -17.26 -6.01
CA GLY A 327 -17.94 -16.42 -7.14
C GLY A 327 -17.25 -15.12 -6.72
N ARG A 328 -16.48 -14.52 -7.66
CA ARG A 328 -15.60 -13.37 -7.41
C ARG A 328 -16.35 -12.14 -6.87
N ALA A 329 -17.45 -11.75 -7.52
CA ALA A 329 -18.24 -10.58 -7.13
C ALA A 329 -18.72 -10.65 -5.68
N ARG A 330 -19.24 -11.82 -5.26
CA ARG A 330 -19.76 -12.02 -3.90
C ARG A 330 -18.64 -12.05 -2.87
N VAL A 331 -17.48 -12.64 -3.20
CA VAL A 331 -16.34 -12.68 -2.27
C VAL A 331 -15.74 -11.29 -2.07
N VAL A 332 -15.60 -10.49 -3.13
CA VAL A 332 -15.14 -9.08 -3.01
C VAL A 332 -16.15 -8.26 -2.21
N ALA A 333 -17.44 -8.39 -2.49
CA ALA A 333 -18.48 -7.69 -1.74
C ALA A 333 -18.52 -8.12 -0.25
N LEU A 334 -18.37 -9.42 0.04
CA LEU A 334 -18.26 -9.94 1.40
C LEU A 334 -17.01 -9.37 2.09
N GLY A 335 -15.88 -9.32 1.38
CA GLY A 335 -14.64 -8.75 1.90
C GLY A 335 -14.80 -7.27 2.27
N LEU A 336 -15.31 -6.45 1.36
CA LEU A 336 -15.59 -5.04 1.62
C LEU A 336 -16.64 -4.85 2.72
N GLY A 337 -17.67 -5.70 2.77
CA GLY A 337 -18.70 -5.69 3.81
C GLY A 337 -18.15 -6.02 5.20
N LEU A 338 -17.27 -7.04 5.31
CA LEU A 338 -16.56 -7.36 6.55
C LEU A 338 -15.62 -6.23 6.97
N SER A 339 -14.88 -5.64 6.02
CA SER A 339 -14.07 -4.46 6.31
C SER A 339 -14.92 -3.31 6.83
N ALA A 340 -16.08 -3.04 6.20
CA ALA A 340 -17.03 -2.02 6.68
C ALA A 340 -17.54 -2.34 8.09
N ALA A 341 -17.90 -3.59 8.38
CA ALA A 341 -18.35 -4.00 9.71
C ALA A 341 -17.26 -3.81 10.78
N GLY A 342 -16.01 -4.17 10.47
CA GLY A 342 -14.87 -3.90 11.36
C GLY A 342 -14.66 -2.39 11.59
N PHE A 343 -14.84 -1.56 10.55
CA PHE A 343 -14.77 -0.10 10.68
C PHE A 343 -15.93 0.47 11.53
N VAL A 344 -17.13 -0.09 11.44
CA VAL A 344 -18.23 0.24 12.35
C VAL A 344 -17.88 -0.11 13.80
N MET A 345 -17.24 -1.27 14.03
CA MET A 345 -16.75 -1.63 15.36
C MET A 345 -15.68 -0.63 15.85
N TYR A 346 -14.76 -0.19 14.99
CA TYR A 346 -13.80 0.87 15.32
C TYR A 346 -14.47 2.19 15.69
N GLY A 347 -15.59 2.53 15.07
CA GLY A 347 -16.38 3.70 15.41
C GLY A 347 -17.05 3.66 16.80
N GLN A 348 -16.93 2.54 17.51
CA GLN A 348 -17.43 2.39 18.89
C GLN A 348 -16.28 2.34 19.92
N VAL A 349 -15.04 2.51 19.48
CA VAL A 349 -13.88 2.53 20.37
C VAL A 349 -13.83 3.86 21.10
N ASP A 350 -13.78 3.82 22.43
CA ASP A 350 -13.60 4.94 23.33
C ASP A 350 -12.32 4.80 24.18
N MET A 351 -12.07 5.73 25.10
CA MET A 351 -10.90 5.72 25.95
C MET A 351 -10.89 4.55 26.96
N ALA A 352 -12.04 3.97 27.27
CA ALA A 352 -12.21 2.86 28.21
C ALA A 352 -12.29 1.51 27.50
N THR A 353 -12.29 1.48 26.16
CA THR A 353 -12.44 0.26 25.38
C THR A 353 -11.26 -0.68 25.59
N GLY A 354 -11.54 -1.89 26.06
CA GLY A 354 -10.53 -2.92 26.24
C GLY A 354 -9.92 -3.41 24.93
N TYR A 355 -8.61 -3.73 24.97
CA TYR A 355 -7.86 -4.19 23.78
C TYR A 355 -8.49 -5.42 23.11
N GLY A 356 -9.15 -6.32 23.86
CA GLY A 356 -9.85 -7.49 23.30
C GLY A 356 -10.94 -7.13 22.27
N TYR A 357 -11.69 -6.07 22.50
CA TYR A 357 -12.67 -5.56 21.52
C TYR A 357 -11.97 -5.04 20.25
N MET A 358 -10.88 -4.32 20.41
CA MET A 358 -10.10 -3.81 19.28
C MET A 358 -9.52 -4.94 18.44
N VAL A 359 -9.02 -6.00 19.08
CA VAL A 359 -8.54 -7.21 18.38
C VAL A 359 -9.66 -7.84 17.55
N ALA A 360 -10.87 -7.96 18.10
CA ALA A 360 -12.02 -8.49 17.35
C ALA A 360 -12.34 -7.61 16.12
N ALA A 361 -12.38 -6.29 16.30
CA ALA A 361 -12.61 -5.34 15.20
C ALA A 361 -11.50 -5.42 14.13
N MET A 362 -10.22 -5.49 14.54
CA MET A 362 -9.08 -5.67 13.66
C MET A 362 -9.19 -6.95 12.84
N ILE A 363 -9.49 -8.07 13.46
CA ILE A 363 -9.61 -9.37 12.78
C ILE A 363 -10.75 -9.31 11.75
N VAL A 364 -11.92 -8.80 12.13
CA VAL A 364 -13.08 -8.69 11.22
C VAL A 364 -12.74 -7.81 10.01
N ALA A 365 -12.20 -6.60 10.24
CA ALA A 365 -11.82 -5.69 9.16
C ALA A 365 -10.78 -6.32 8.23
N SER A 366 -9.75 -6.95 8.81
CA SER A 366 -8.61 -7.44 8.05
C SER A 366 -8.88 -8.74 7.30
N ILE A 367 -9.74 -9.64 7.79
CA ILE A 367 -10.23 -10.79 7.01
C ILE A 367 -10.91 -10.29 5.73
N GLY A 368 -11.73 -9.25 5.84
CA GLY A 368 -12.37 -8.62 4.70
C GLY A 368 -11.38 -8.04 3.69
N THR A 369 -10.37 -7.33 4.19
CA THR A 369 -9.27 -6.81 3.36
C THR A 369 -8.53 -7.94 2.65
N GLY A 370 -8.21 -9.03 3.34
CA GLY A 370 -7.54 -10.21 2.76
C GLY A 370 -8.34 -10.84 1.63
N PHE A 371 -9.66 -11.00 1.78
CA PHE A 371 -10.54 -11.45 0.69
C PHE A 371 -10.48 -10.51 -0.51
N THR A 372 -10.61 -9.22 -0.26
CA THR A 372 -10.64 -8.21 -1.33
C THR A 372 -9.35 -8.22 -2.12
N PHE A 373 -8.18 -8.09 -1.48
CA PHE A 373 -6.89 -8.05 -2.17
C PHE A 373 -6.57 -9.34 -2.93
N ALA A 374 -6.80 -10.50 -2.33
CA ALA A 374 -6.52 -11.77 -2.99
C ALA A 374 -7.33 -11.94 -4.28
N VAL A 375 -8.64 -11.63 -4.24
CA VAL A 375 -9.53 -11.81 -5.39
C VAL A 375 -9.34 -10.72 -6.44
N THR A 376 -9.13 -9.46 -6.03
CA THR A 376 -8.92 -8.35 -6.98
C THR A 376 -7.58 -8.48 -7.70
N ASN A 377 -6.48 -8.77 -7.00
CA ASN A 377 -5.18 -8.96 -7.62
C ASN A 377 -5.18 -10.15 -8.60
N ASP A 378 -5.80 -11.29 -8.23
CA ASP A 378 -5.96 -12.41 -9.15
C ASP A 378 -6.86 -12.05 -10.36
N THR A 379 -7.92 -11.26 -10.15
CA THR A 379 -8.82 -10.82 -11.23
C THR A 379 -8.10 -9.87 -12.19
N ILE A 380 -7.33 -8.91 -11.69
CA ILE A 380 -6.53 -7.99 -12.51
C ILE A 380 -5.54 -8.78 -13.37
N LEU A 381 -4.78 -9.70 -12.76
CA LEU A 381 -3.83 -10.53 -13.47
C LEU A 381 -4.47 -11.44 -14.50
N ALA A 382 -5.62 -12.02 -14.18
CA ALA A 382 -6.33 -12.92 -15.08
C ALA A 382 -7.00 -12.19 -16.27
N SER A 383 -7.20 -10.88 -16.17
CA SER A 383 -7.83 -10.05 -17.21
C SER A 383 -6.89 -9.67 -18.37
N VAL A 384 -5.60 -10.04 -18.30
CA VAL A 384 -4.61 -9.72 -19.32
C VAL A 384 -3.88 -10.97 -19.79
N PRO A 385 -3.23 -10.99 -20.97
CA PRO A 385 -2.33 -12.08 -21.38
C PRO A 385 -1.16 -12.24 -20.41
N ARG A 386 -0.59 -13.44 -20.31
CA ARG A 386 0.52 -13.75 -19.39
C ARG A 386 1.75 -12.88 -19.66
N GLU A 387 1.99 -12.57 -20.92
CA GLU A 387 3.12 -11.77 -21.41
C GLU A 387 3.07 -10.33 -20.88
N ARG A 388 1.86 -9.82 -20.59
CA ARG A 388 1.61 -8.46 -20.07
C ARG A 388 1.32 -8.44 -18.56
N ALA A 389 1.55 -9.53 -17.85
CA ALA A 389 1.26 -9.63 -16.42
C ALA A 389 2.05 -8.62 -15.57
N GLY A 390 3.28 -8.29 -15.97
CA GLY A 390 4.09 -7.28 -15.29
C GLY A 390 3.47 -5.88 -15.37
N ALA A 391 2.98 -5.49 -16.55
CA ALA A 391 2.29 -4.21 -16.73
C ALA A 391 0.99 -4.14 -15.91
N ALA A 392 0.18 -5.22 -15.89
CA ALA A 392 -1.06 -5.26 -15.12
C ALA A 392 -0.82 -5.20 -13.61
N SER A 393 0.20 -5.92 -13.12
CA SER A 393 0.64 -5.84 -11.71
C SER A 393 1.07 -4.42 -11.35
N ALA A 394 1.88 -3.80 -12.20
CA ALA A 394 2.35 -2.44 -11.98
C ALA A 394 1.21 -1.40 -11.94
N ILE A 395 0.19 -1.57 -12.78
CA ILE A 395 -1.02 -0.72 -12.74
C ILE A 395 -1.74 -0.89 -11.40
N ALA A 396 -1.93 -2.13 -10.94
CA ALA A 396 -2.60 -2.42 -9.68
C ALA A 396 -1.86 -1.78 -8.50
N GLU A 397 -0.53 -1.94 -8.44
CA GLU A 397 0.31 -1.39 -7.37
C GLU A 397 0.35 0.14 -7.41
N THR A 398 0.48 0.76 -8.60
CA THR A 398 0.42 2.22 -8.74
C THR A 398 -0.94 2.77 -8.27
N ALA A 399 -2.03 2.07 -8.61
CA ALA A 399 -3.37 2.44 -8.17
C ALA A 399 -3.52 2.32 -6.63
N GLN A 400 -2.90 1.31 -6.02
CA GLN A 400 -2.87 1.16 -4.55
C GLN A 400 -2.08 2.30 -3.89
N GLU A 401 -0.89 2.63 -4.38
CA GLU A 401 -0.09 3.74 -3.86
C GLU A 401 -0.86 5.07 -3.91
N MET A 402 -1.48 5.35 -5.05
CA MET A 402 -2.34 6.55 -5.19
C MET A 402 -3.56 6.50 -4.26
N GLY A 403 -4.19 5.33 -4.15
CA GLY A 403 -5.33 5.11 -3.25
C GLY A 403 -4.96 5.34 -1.78
N GLY A 404 -3.82 4.82 -1.36
CA GLY A 404 -3.29 5.01 0.00
C GLY A 404 -2.98 6.46 0.32
N ALA A 405 -2.26 7.14 -0.59
CA ALA A 405 -1.97 8.58 -0.46
C ALA A 405 -3.26 9.42 -0.37
N LEU A 406 -4.23 9.13 -1.23
CA LEU A 406 -5.53 9.80 -1.20
C LEU A 406 -6.31 9.50 0.09
N GLY A 407 -6.21 8.28 0.60
CA GLY A 407 -6.84 7.87 1.86
C GLY A 407 -6.31 8.67 3.04
N ILE A 408 -5.00 8.78 3.18
CA ILE A 408 -4.36 9.59 4.21
C ILE A 408 -4.74 11.07 4.04
N ALA A 409 -4.71 11.60 2.82
CA ALA A 409 -5.03 12.99 2.55
C ALA A 409 -6.49 13.32 2.93
N VAL A 410 -7.45 12.54 2.46
CA VAL A 410 -8.88 12.83 2.66
C VAL A 410 -9.32 12.50 4.08
N LEU A 411 -9.11 11.24 4.53
CA LEU A 411 -9.57 10.83 5.86
C LEU A 411 -8.72 11.44 6.98
N GLY A 412 -7.42 11.70 6.73
CA GLY A 412 -6.58 12.47 7.64
C GLY A 412 -7.06 13.92 7.77
N SER A 413 -7.50 14.56 6.67
CA SER A 413 -8.11 15.88 6.72
C SER A 413 -9.45 15.88 7.47
N VAL A 414 -10.24 14.82 7.34
CA VAL A 414 -11.49 14.64 8.13
C VAL A 414 -11.15 14.54 9.62
N LEU A 415 -10.14 13.71 9.97
CA LEU A 415 -9.68 13.54 11.35
C LEU A 415 -9.22 14.88 11.97
N ASN A 416 -8.27 15.54 11.29
CA ASN A 416 -7.70 16.80 11.78
C ASN A 416 -8.74 17.93 11.80
N GLY A 417 -9.58 18.01 10.77
CA GLY A 417 -10.66 19.01 10.71
C GLY A 417 -11.69 18.82 11.82
N ALA A 418 -12.11 17.58 12.06
CA ALA A 418 -13.01 17.25 13.17
C ALA A 418 -12.38 17.57 14.53
N TYR A 419 -11.08 17.22 14.72
CA TYR A 419 -10.34 17.54 15.94
C TYR A 419 -10.29 19.06 16.18
N ARG A 420 -9.85 19.85 15.20
CA ARG A 420 -9.75 21.33 15.32
C ARG A 420 -11.09 21.99 15.61
N ASN A 421 -12.15 21.55 14.94
CA ASN A 421 -13.47 22.17 15.04
C ASN A 421 -14.21 21.81 16.35
N ASN A 422 -13.96 20.62 16.89
CA ASN A 422 -14.64 20.13 18.08
C ASN A 422 -13.87 20.37 19.38
N LEU A 423 -12.57 20.69 19.29
CA LEU A 423 -11.73 20.91 20.48
C LEU A 423 -12.15 22.19 21.22
N ARG A 424 -12.62 22.01 22.45
CA ARG A 424 -13.02 23.12 23.35
C ARG A 424 -11.98 23.27 24.44
N LEU A 425 -11.19 24.33 24.36
CA LEU A 425 -10.15 24.63 25.34
C LEU A 425 -10.71 25.50 26.47
N PRO A 426 -10.22 25.30 27.71
CA PRO A 426 -10.47 26.23 28.82
C PRO A 426 -10.04 27.65 28.47
N ALA A 427 -10.74 28.65 29.02
CA ALA A 427 -10.44 30.07 28.74
C ALA A 427 -9.09 30.52 29.31
N GLU A 428 -8.53 29.76 30.25
CA GLU A 428 -7.23 30.01 30.89
C GLU A 428 -6.02 29.62 30.01
N VAL A 429 -6.24 28.93 28.90
CA VAL A 429 -5.15 28.54 27.98
C VAL A 429 -4.66 29.78 27.21
N PRO A 430 -3.35 30.10 27.25
CA PRO A 430 -2.79 31.20 26.48
C PRO A 430 -3.06 31.07 24.97
N ALA A 431 -3.26 32.20 24.28
CA ALA A 431 -3.67 32.18 22.88
C ALA A 431 -2.64 31.51 21.96
N ASP A 432 -1.35 31.74 22.22
CA ASP A 432 -0.22 31.13 21.53
C ASP A 432 -0.17 29.61 21.72
N ALA A 433 -0.46 29.13 22.94
CA ALA A 433 -0.59 27.71 23.23
C ALA A 433 -1.83 27.09 22.58
N ALA A 434 -2.94 27.82 22.54
CA ALA A 434 -4.21 27.34 21.99
C ALA A 434 -4.11 26.96 20.51
N ASP A 435 -3.35 27.69 19.71
CA ASP A 435 -3.14 27.40 18.29
C ASP A 435 -2.37 26.09 18.09
N GLN A 436 -1.30 25.87 18.84
CA GLN A 436 -0.52 24.61 18.82
C GLN A 436 -1.34 23.40 19.27
N ILE A 437 -2.14 23.59 20.33
CA ILE A 437 -3.02 22.54 20.86
C ILE A 437 -4.10 22.16 19.83
N ARG A 438 -4.61 23.12 19.06
CA ARG A 438 -5.60 22.86 18.01
C ARG A 438 -5.03 22.22 16.77
N GLU A 439 -3.73 22.31 16.54
CA GLU A 439 -3.09 21.79 15.34
C GLU A 439 -3.14 20.25 15.28
N SER A 440 -2.81 19.58 16.39
CA SER A 440 -2.82 18.11 16.48
C SER A 440 -2.84 17.62 17.93
N LEU A 441 -3.22 16.35 18.14
CA LEU A 441 -3.11 15.71 19.46
C LEU A 441 -1.67 15.70 19.98
N GLY A 442 -0.68 15.42 19.11
CA GLY A 442 0.74 15.45 19.48
C GLY A 442 1.17 16.83 20.00
N GLY A 443 0.85 17.88 19.24
CA GLY A 443 1.09 19.28 19.66
C GLY A 443 0.37 19.65 20.94
N ALA A 444 -0.85 19.13 21.14
CA ALA A 444 -1.61 19.34 22.39
C ALA A 444 -0.90 18.75 23.61
N LEU A 445 -0.41 17.51 23.51
CA LEU A 445 0.30 16.84 24.61
C LEU A 445 1.64 17.50 24.94
N GLU A 446 2.40 17.91 23.93
CA GLU A 446 3.67 18.61 24.07
C GLU A 446 3.47 19.98 24.74
N THR A 447 2.51 20.77 24.23
CA THR A 447 2.19 22.08 24.79
C THR A 447 1.62 22.00 26.19
N ALA A 448 0.76 21.01 26.48
CA ALA A 448 0.20 20.79 27.80
C ALA A 448 1.28 20.52 28.86
N ALA A 449 2.38 19.87 28.50
CA ALA A 449 3.50 19.59 29.42
C ALA A 449 4.16 20.88 29.96
N ALA A 450 4.02 22.02 29.26
CA ALA A 450 4.55 23.33 29.71
C ALA A 450 3.53 24.17 30.50
N LEU A 451 2.26 23.71 30.62
CA LEU A 451 1.22 24.41 31.36
C LEU A 451 1.23 24.05 32.87
N PRO A 452 0.58 24.89 33.74
CA PRO A 452 0.34 24.53 35.12
C PRO A 452 -0.39 23.17 35.25
N ALA A 453 0.00 22.34 36.20
CA ALA A 453 -0.42 20.93 36.30
C ALA A 453 -1.92 20.68 36.13
N ARG A 454 -2.77 21.47 36.79
CA ARG A 454 -4.23 21.34 36.69
C ARG A 454 -4.74 21.64 35.27
N LEU A 455 -4.18 22.64 34.62
CA LEU A 455 -4.55 23.02 33.26
C LEU A 455 -4.03 22.00 32.25
N ALA A 456 -2.81 21.51 32.46
CA ALA A 456 -2.18 20.46 31.67
C ALA A 456 -3.03 19.17 31.65
N GLU A 457 -3.53 18.73 32.83
CA GLU A 457 -4.39 17.56 32.93
C GLU A 457 -5.72 17.76 32.17
N THR A 458 -6.38 18.91 32.37
CA THR A 458 -7.64 19.22 31.69
C THR A 458 -7.47 19.29 30.16
N VAL A 459 -6.41 19.94 29.67
CA VAL A 459 -6.11 20.04 28.24
C VAL A 459 -5.81 18.67 27.64
N THR A 460 -4.99 17.86 28.32
CA THR A 460 -4.63 16.50 27.87
C THR A 460 -5.86 15.62 27.75
N GLU A 461 -6.74 15.60 28.77
CA GLU A 461 -7.96 14.79 28.76
C GLU A 461 -8.90 15.24 27.65
N THR A 462 -9.16 16.55 27.54
CA THR A 462 -10.02 17.13 26.50
C THR A 462 -9.47 16.83 25.09
N ALA A 463 -8.16 16.97 24.89
CA ALA A 463 -7.54 16.69 23.59
C ALA A 463 -7.63 15.22 23.21
N ARG A 464 -7.37 14.29 24.15
CA ARG A 464 -7.52 12.85 23.93
C ARG A 464 -8.95 12.47 23.59
N GLN A 465 -9.93 12.96 24.35
CA GLN A 465 -11.34 12.68 24.10
C GLN A 465 -11.78 13.21 22.73
N THR A 466 -11.44 14.46 22.40
CA THR A 466 -11.75 15.06 21.09
C THR A 466 -11.10 14.30 19.95
N PHE A 467 -9.90 13.79 20.15
CA PHE A 467 -9.23 12.96 19.13
C PHE A 467 -9.97 11.63 18.92
N VAL A 468 -10.40 10.96 19.99
CA VAL A 468 -11.17 9.71 19.89
C VAL A 468 -12.49 9.93 19.17
N ASP A 469 -13.23 10.98 19.51
CA ASP A 469 -14.49 11.33 18.82
C ASP A 469 -14.26 11.61 17.32
N SER A 470 -13.16 12.31 16.99
CA SER A 470 -12.76 12.61 15.61
C SER A 470 -12.32 11.35 14.85
N MET A 471 -11.63 10.43 15.52
CA MET A 471 -11.25 9.12 14.98
C MET A 471 -12.49 8.28 14.68
N GLN A 472 -13.47 8.22 15.59
CA GLN A 472 -14.76 7.54 15.37
C GLN A 472 -15.46 8.07 14.12
N MET A 473 -15.58 9.40 13.97
CA MET A 473 -16.17 10.03 12.78
C MET A 473 -15.41 9.64 11.49
N THR A 474 -14.11 9.63 11.54
CA THR A 474 -13.24 9.30 10.40
C THR A 474 -13.41 7.85 9.96
N VAL A 475 -13.38 6.91 10.91
CA VAL A 475 -13.54 5.47 10.58
C VAL A 475 -14.97 5.15 10.15
N MET A 476 -15.98 5.84 10.67
CA MET A 476 -17.37 5.72 10.21
C MET A 476 -17.52 6.22 8.76
N THR A 477 -16.83 7.29 8.39
CA THR A 477 -16.79 7.75 6.98
C THR A 477 -16.19 6.66 6.09
N GLY A 478 -15.08 6.04 6.52
CA GLY A 478 -14.48 4.90 5.84
C GLY A 478 -15.43 3.69 5.74
N ALA A 479 -16.18 3.39 6.81
CA ALA A 479 -17.17 2.31 6.81
C ALA A 479 -18.25 2.51 5.76
N VAL A 480 -18.79 3.74 5.66
CA VAL A 480 -19.81 4.08 4.65
C VAL A 480 -19.25 3.91 3.24
N LEU A 481 -18.03 4.39 2.96
CA LEU A 481 -17.39 4.23 1.66
C LEU A 481 -17.19 2.76 1.30
N LEU A 482 -16.71 1.94 2.24
CA LEU A 482 -16.53 0.50 2.05
C LEU A 482 -17.87 -0.22 1.79
N ALA A 483 -18.92 0.14 2.53
CA ALA A 483 -20.26 -0.43 2.35
C ALA A 483 -20.86 -0.08 0.99
N LEU A 484 -20.76 1.19 0.57
CA LEU A 484 -21.21 1.63 -0.76
C LEU A 484 -20.46 0.88 -1.87
N LEU A 485 -19.15 0.71 -1.69
CA LEU A 485 -18.35 -0.01 -2.67
C LEU A 485 -18.63 -1.52 -2.66
N ALA A 486 -18.98 -2.12 -1.51
CA ALA A 486 -19.41 -3.52 -1.46
C ALA A 486 -20.64 -3.76 -2.37
N VAL A 487 -21.61 -2.83 -2.34
CA VAL A 487 -22.76 -2.86 -3.24
C VAL A 487 -22.34 -2.62 -4.70
N ALA A 488 -21.50 -1.63 -4.94
CA ALA A 488 -21.00 -1.32 -6.28
C ALA A 488 -20.19 -2.48 -6.88
N ALA A 489 -19.40 -3.19 -6.08
CA ALA A 489 -18.63 -4.35 -6.51
C ALA A 489 -19.50 -5.52 -6.97
N LEU A 490 -20.67 -5.72 -6.35
CA LEU A 490 -21.66 -6.70 -6.82
C LEU A 490 -22.14 -6.38 -8.24
N ALA A 491 -22.35 -5.12 -8.55
CA ALA A 491 -22.77 -4.69 -9.89
C ALA A 491 -21.61 -4.70 -10.89
N ALA A 492 -20.45 -4.16 -10.52
CA ALA A 492 -19.29 -4.02 -11.38
C ALA A 492 -18.67 -5.38 -11.77
N LEU A 493 -18.60 -6.31 -10.81
CA LEU A 493 -18.04 -7.65 -11.02
C LEU A 493 -19.11 -8.70 -11.36
N ARG A 494 -20.36 -8.28 -11.57
CA ARG A 494 -21.45 -9.17 -11.98
C ARG A 494 -21.11 -9.80 -13.33
N GLY A 495 -21.19 -11.14 -13.42
CA GLY A 495 -20.88 -11.87 -14.64
C GLY A 495 -19.41 -12.19 -14.85
N VAL A 496 -18.50 -11.72 -13.96
CA VAL A 496 -17.11 -12.19 -13.98
C VAL A 496 -17.08 -13.68 -13.58
N PRO A 497 -16.58 -14.57 -14.47
CA PRO A 497 -16.61 -16.00 -14.21
C PRO A 497 -15.78 -16.36 -12.98
N LYS A 498 -16.19 -17.42 -12.26
CA LYS A 498 -15.44 -17.97 -11.13
C LYS A 498 -14.00 -18.34 -11.52
N VAL A 499 -13.87 -18.92 -12.71
CA VAL A 499 -12.60 -19.24 -13.36
C VAL A 499 -12.51 -18.36 -14.60
N ILE A 500 -11.56 -17.43 -14.60
CA ILE A 500 -11.28 -16.61 -15.81
C ILE A 500 -10.39 -17.48 -16.69
N ALA A 501 -10.90 -17.83 -17.88
CA ALA A 501 -10.12 -18.52 -18.91
C ALA A 501 -8.91 -17.66 -19.31
N GLU A 502 -7.81 -18.29 -19.65
CA GLU A 502 -6.63 -17.55 -20.08
C GLU A 502 -6.92 -16.82 -21.39
N VAL A 503 -6.54 -15.55 -21.43
CA VAL A 503 -6.57 -14.76 -22.65
C VAL A 503 -5.25 -15.06 -23.38
N ASP A 504 -5.32 -15.78 -24.50
CA ASP A 504 -4.18 -16.01 -25.39
C ASP A 504 -4.12 -14.89 -26.44
N LEU A 505 -2.91 -14.44 -26.80
CA LEU A 505 -2.68 -13.40 -27.82
C LEU A 505 -3.18 -13.81 -29.22
N ASP A 506 -3.34 -15.10 -29.47
CA ASP A 506 -3.81 -15.63 -30.76
C ASP A 506 -5.33 -15.45 -30.98
N ASP A 507 -6.10 -15.11 -29.93
CA ASP A 507 -7.55 -14.88 -30.02
C ASP A 507 -7.95 -13.43 -30.40
N GLU A 508 -7.02 -12.48 -30.41
CA GLU A 508 -7.30 -11.09 -30.81
C GLU A 508 -7.66 -10.93 -32.31
N GLY A 509 -7.50 -11.99 -33.11
CA GLY A 509 -7.80 -12.01 -34.55
C GLY A 509 -9.13 -12.67 -34.95
N SER A 510 -9.83 -13.33 -34.03
CA SER A 510 -11.10 -14.01 -34.35
C SER A 510 -12.30 -13.27 -33.75
N PRO A 511 -13.27 -12.78 -34.56
CA PRO A 511 -14.49 -12.26 -33.99
C PRO A 511 -15.20 -13.40 -33.24
N GLN A 512 -15.45 -13.21 -31.95
CA GLN A 512 -16.25 -14.12 -31.15
C GLN A 512 -17.59 -14.38 -31.85
N LYS A 513 -17.66 -15.49 -32.57
CA LYS A 513 -18.94 -16.07 -32.99
C LYS A 513 -19.65 -16.54 -31.73
N GLY A 514 -20.73 -15.84 -31.41
CA GLY A 514 -21.61 -16.17 -30.31
C GLY A 514 -22.01 -17.65 -30.35
N SER A 515 -21.55 -18.41 -29.38
CA SER A 515 -22.15 -19.69 -29.03
C SER A 515 -23.35 -19.42 -28.11
N VAL A 516 -24.46 -19.03 -28.73
CA VAL A 516 -25.78 -19.33 -28.17
C VAL A 516 -26.06 -20.77 -28.54
N ALA A 517 -25.97 -21.67 -27.59
CA ALA A 517 -26.63 -22.97 -27.64
C ALA A 517 -26.95 -23.38 -26.18
N ALA A 518 -28.15 -23.12 -25.83
CA ALA A 518 -29.23 -23.97 -25.27
C ALA A 518 -28.76 -25.34 -24.71
N ARG A 519 -28.85 -25.51 -23.41
CA ARG A 519 -29.75 -26.42 -22.67
C ARG A 519 -29.38 -26.42 -21.20
#